data_015214480094cc6879bbaf153281c4bb
#
_entry.id   015214480094cc6879bbaf153281c4bb
#
_cell.length_a   1.000
_cell.length_b   1.000
_cell.length_c   1.000
_cell.angle_alpha   90.00
_cell.angle_beta   90.00
_cell.angle_gamma   90.00
#
_symmetry.space_group_name_H-M   'P 1'
#
loop_
_entity.id
_entity.type
_entity.pdbx_description
1 polymer ?
#
loop_
_entity_poly.entity_id
_entity_poly.type
_entity_poly.pdbx_seq_one_letter_code
_entity_poly.pdbx_strand_id
1 'polypeptide(L)'
;MDAISVIRTKRDRGELTPEQIDWVIDAYTRGEVADEQMSALAMAILLNGMNRTEIARWTAAMIASGERMDFHALSRPTTDKHSTGGVGDKITLPLAPLVAACGAAVPQLSGRGLGHTGGTLDKLESIPGWRAHLTGAEMLDVLDTTGAVICAAGDGLAPADKKLYALRDVTGTVEAIPLIASSIMSKKIAEGTGALVLDVKVGSGAFMKTIEDARELASTMVALGTDSGVRTVALLTDMSTPLGLTAGNALEVRESVEVLAGGGPKDVVDLTLALAREMLDAAGLKDADPEKALADGSAMDVWRRMISAQGGDPDAALPTAREQHVVTARSSGVLTRLDAYDVGVAAWRLGAGRARKEDPVQAGAGVELHAKPGDTVTEGQPLMTLHTDTPEKFDYALKALPDAYDIAPAGTSFAPLPVVRERIA
;
A
#
# COMPACT_ATOMS: atom_id res chain seq x y z
N MET A 1 15.12 -33.77 8.33
CA MET A 1 14.76 -33.15 7.03
C MET A 1 15.93 -32.25 6.63
N ASP A 2 16.10 -31.95 5.34
CA ASP A 2 17.19 -31.07 4.89
C ASP A 2 16.69 -30.14 3.77
N ALA A 3 17.30 -28.97 3.63
CA ALA A 3 16.89 -27.94 2.69
C ALA A 3 17.00 -28.41 1.22
N ILE A 4 17.99 -29.25 0.90
CA ILE A 4 18.23 -29.72 -0.47
C ILE A 4 17.04 -30.59 -0.93
N SER A 5 16.53 -31.47 -0.06
CA SER A 5 15.37 -32.31 -0.37
C SER A 5 14.13 -31.45 -0.64
N VAL A 6 13.86 -30.40 0.18
CA VAL A 6 12.75 -29.46 -0.01
C VAL A 6 12.89 -28.71 -1.34
N ILE A 7 14.08 -28.17 -1.62
CA ILE A 7 14.36 -27.47 -2.88
C ILE A 7 14.13 -28.40 -4.09
N ARG A 8 14.63 -29.63 -4.05
CA ARG A 8 14.47 -30.59 -5.14
C ARG A 8 13.02 -30.93 -5.40
N THR A 9 12.22 -31.14 -4.34
CA THR A 9 10.76 -31.37 -4.48
C THR A 9 10.13 -30.26 -5.32
N LYS A 10 10.37 -29.00 -4.98
CA LYS A 10 9.74 -27.87 -5.68
C LYS A 10 10.37 -27.60 -7.06
N ARG A 11 11.70 -27.73 -7.17
CA ARG A 11 12.41 -27.62 -8.44
C ARG A 11 11.89 -28.61 -9.50
N ASP A 12 11.58 -29.82 -9.07
CA ASP A 12 11.13 -30.91 -9.94
C ASP A 12 9.61 -30.94 -10.09
N ARG A 13 8.91 -29.81 -9.75
CA ARG A 13 7.47 -29.59 -9.85
C ARG A 13 6.63 -30.46 -8.90
N GLY A 14 7.24 -30.98 -7.85
CA GLY A 14 6.51 -31.70 -6.80
C GLY A 14 5.79 -30.73 -5.85
N GLU A 15 4.85 -31.30 -5.07
CA GLU A 15 4.17 -30.59 -4.00
C GLU A 15 4.94 -30.74 -2.69
N LEU A 16 5.09 -29.64 -1.95
CA LEU A 16 5.70 -29.68 -0.62
C LEU A 16 4.70 -30.24 0.40
N THR A 17 5.17 -31.19 1.23
CA THR A 17 4.32 -31.67 2.32
C THR A 17 4.21 -30.61 3.43
N PRO A 18 3.15 -30.68 4.27
CA PRO A 18 3.02 -29.81 5.45
C PRO A 18 4.27 -29.82 6.34
N GLU A 19 4.88 -30.97 6.54
CA GLU A 19 6.09 -31.13 7.37
C GLU A 19 7.31 -30.47 6.74
N GLN A 20 7.43 -30.51 5.39
CA GLN A 20 8.50 -29.83 4.67
C GLN A 20 8.37 -28.31 4.80
N ILE A 21 7.14 -27.80 4.68
CA ILE A 21 6.85 -26.36 4.79
C ILE A 21 7.15 -25.89 6.21
N ASP A 22 6.60 -26.53 7.22
CA ASP A 22 6.82 -26.17 8.62
C ASP A 22 8.30 -26.16 8.96
N TRP A 23 9.00 -27.23 8.58
CA TRP A 23 10.42 -27.35 8.86
C TRP A 23 11.26 -26.27 8.19
N VAL A 24 11.02 -25.97 6.90
CA VAL A 24 11.86 -25.00 6.17
C VAL A 24 11.65 -23.59 6.66
N ILE A 25 10.42 -23.20 7.00
CA ILE A 25 10.10 -21.87 7.54
C ILE A 25 10.72 -21.71 8.94
N ASP A 26 10.55 -22.70 9.82
CA ASP A 26 11.12 -22.67 11.17
C ASP A 26 12.65 -22.66 11.16
N ALA A 27 13.28 -23.57 10.40
CA ALA A 27 14.72 -23.66 10.28
C ALA A 27 15.34 -22.41 9.62
N TYR A 28 14.67 -21.82 8.64
CA TYR A 28 15.10 -20.54 8.04
C TYR A 28 15.01 -19.39 9.04
N THR A 29 13.94 -19.33 9.81
CA THR A 29 13.74 -18.30 10.84
C THR A 29 14.85 -18.36 11.90
N ARG A 30 15.26 -19.56 12.32
CA ARG A 30 16.37 -19.77 13.26
C ARG A 30 17.76 -19.63 12.64
N GLY A 31 17.88 -19.47 11.32
CA GLY A 31 19.16 -19.35 10.62
C GLY A 31 19.88 -20.69 10.35
N GLU A 32 19.18 -21.82 10.47
CA GLU A 32 19.69 -23.15 10.17
C GLU A 32 19.65 -23.47 8.65
N VAL A 33 18.73 -22.87 7.93
CA VAL A 33 18.70 -22.84 6.46
C VAL A 33 19.37 -21.56 5.99
N ALA A 34 20.37 -21.68 5.11
CA ALA A 34 21.14 -20.54 4.60
C ALA A 34 20.32 -19.73 3.57
N ASP A 35 20.68 -18.46 3.39
CA ASP A 35 20.01 -17.56 2.43
C ASP A 35 20.12 -18.09 1.00
N GLU A 36 21.22 -18.72 0.60
CA GLU A 36 21.41 -19.33 -0.71
C GLU A 36 20.41 -20.48 -0.95
N GLN A 37 20.13 -21.27 0.09
CA GLN A 37 19.17 -22.37 0.01
C GLN A 37 17.73 -21.85 -0.07
N MET A 38 17.39 -20.84 0.76
CA MET A 38 16.07 -20.23 0.70
C MET A 38 15.86 -19.46 -0.61
N SER A 39 16.90 -18.84 -1.17
CA SER A 39 16.84 -18.19 -2.49
C SER A 39 16.52 -19.20 -3.59
N ALA A 40 17.17 -20.37 -3.57
CA ALA A 40 16.90 -21.45 -4.50
C ALA A 40 15.46 -21.97 -4.40
N LEU A 41 14.93 -22.10 -3.16
CA LEU A 41 13.54 -22.49 -2.94
C LEU A 41 12.56 -21.42 -3.42
N ALA A 42 12.81 -20.15 -3.11
CA ALA A 42 11.97 -19.03 -3.56
C ALA A 42 11.92 -18.94 -5.10
N MET A 43 13.05 -19.15 -5.78
CA MET A 43 13.11 -19.21 -7.24
C MET A 43 12.36 -20.44 -7.79
N ALA A 44 12.48 -21.60 -7.15
CA ALA A 44 11.72 -22.79 -7.54
C ALA A 44 10.20 -22.57 -7.40
N ILE A 45 9.76 -21.86 -6.35
CA ILE A 45 8.35 -21.46 -6.17
C ILE A 45 7.92 -20.47 -7.23
N LEU A 46 8.73 -19.45 -7.55
CA LEU A 46 8.42 -18.49 -8.60
C LEU A 46 8.16 -19.17 -9.95
N LEU A 47 9.02 -20.13 -10.30
CA LEU A 47 8.97 -20.81 -11.61
C LEU A 47 7.89 -21.91 -11.71
N ASN A 48 7.54 -22.55 -10.59
CA ASN A 48 6.67 -23.73 -10.58
C ASN A 48 5.37 -23.53 -9.80
N GLY A 49 5.21 -22.39 -9.11
CA GLY A 49 4.02 -22.08 -8.31
C GLY A 49 3.91 -22.89 -7.02
N MET A 50 2.84 -22.66 -6.31
CA MET A 50 2.36 -23.44 -5.16
C MET A 50 0.85 -23.65 -5.31
N ASN A 51 0.33 -24.82 -4.93
CA ASN A 51 -1.11 -25.02 -4.86
C ASN A 51 -1.72 -24.37 -3.61
N ARG A 52 -3.06 -24.32 -3.54
CA ARG A 52 -3.78 -23.68 -2.43
C ARG A 52 -3.39 -24.24 -1.06
N THR A 53 -3.20 -25.55 -0.95
CA THR A 53 -2.83 -26.23 0.32
C THR A 53 -1.43 -25.82 0.76
N GLU A 54 -0.48 -25.78 -0.17
CA GLU A 54 0.87 -25.31 0.10
C GLU A 54 0.90 -23.85 0.57
N ILE A 55 0.15 -22.95 -0.13
CA ILE A 55 0.08 -21.53 0.21
C ILE A 55 -0.51 -21.34 1.60
N ALA A 56 -1.62 -22.04 1.90
CA ALA A 56 -2.26 -21.97 3.22
C ALA A 56 -1.31 -22.46 4.34
N ARG A 57 -0.61 -23.57 4.12
CA ARG A 57 0.36 -24.09 5.11
C ARG A 57 1.55 -23.16 5.29
N TRP A 58 2.10 -22.63 4.19
CA TRP A 58 3.19 -21.67 4.21
C TRP A 58 2.81 -20.41 5.01
N THR A 59 1.63 -19.87 4.75
CA THR A 59 1.08 -18.73 5.49
C THR A 59 0.94 -19.03 6.98
N ALA A 60 0.38 -20.21 7.32
CA ALA A 60 0.23 -20.64 8.71
C ALA A 60 1.57 -20.80 9.43
N ALA A 61 2.58 -21.36 8.76
CA ALA A 61 3.94 -21.50 9.31
C ALA A 61 4.59 -20.11 9.55
N MET A 62 4.40 -19.15 8.64
CA MET A 62 4.87 -17.78 8.82
C MET A 62 4.18 -17.09 10.03
N ILE A 63 2.88 -17.25 10.18
CA ILE A 63 2.13 -16.72 11.35
C ILE A 63 2.66 -17.34 12.63
N ALA A 64 2.87 -18.68 12.65
CA ALA A 64 3.35 -19.41 13.82
C ALA A 64 4.80 -19.06 14.22
N SER A 65 5.57 -18.41 13.34
CA SER A 65 6.93 -17.96 13.64
C SER A 65 7.02 -16.79 14.62
N GLY A 66 5.89 -16.12 14.89
CA GLY A 66 5.86 -14.91 15.71
C GLY A 66 4.64 -14.78 16.61
N GLU A 67 4.43 -13.57 17.08
CA GLU A 67 3.31 -13.22 17.96
C GLU A 67 2.06 -12.91 17.15
N ARG A 68 0.89 -13.03 17.82
CA ARG A 68 -0.39 -12.51 17.33
C ARG A 68 -0.86 -11.39 18.23
N MET A 69 -1.44 -10.36 17.63
CA MET A 69 -2.09 -9.31 18.40
C MET A 69 -3.49 -9.74 18.83
N ASP A 70 -3.96 -9.19 19.93
CA ASP A 70 -5.28 -9.46 20.47
C ASP A 70 -6.00 -8.14 20.77
N PHE A 71 -7.18 -7.99 20.16
CA PHE A 71 -8.03 -6.80 20.30
C PHE A 71 -9.36 -7.10 21.00
N HIS A 72 -9.50 -8.26 21.68
CA HIS A 72 -10.74 -8.64 22.33
C HIS A 72 -11.18 -7.70 23.46
N ALA A 73 -10.24 -6.93 24.01
CA ALA A 73 -10.53 -5.92 25.04
C ALA A 73 -11.20 -4.65 24.47
N LEU A 74 -11.13 -4.43 23.16
CA LEU A 74 -11.76 -3.25 22.53
C LEU A 74 -13.28 -3.42 22.45
N SER A 75 -14.00 -2.34 22.74
CA SER A 75 -15.46 -2.29 22.62
C SER A 75 -15.97 -2.15 21.19
N ARG A 76 -15.08 -1.82 20.26
CA ARG A 76 -15.39 -1.58 18.83
C ARG A 76 -15.00 -2.80 17.99
N PRO A 77 -15.77 -3.14 16.94
CA PRO A 77 -15.32 -4.16 15.98
C PRO A 77 -14.08 -3.68 15.25
N THR A 78 -13.12 -4.61 15.05
CA THR A 78 -11.87 -4.30 14.36
C THR A 78 -11.94 -4.60 12.87
N THR A 79 -11.41 -3.71 12.06
CA THR A 79 -11.26 -3.89 10.62
C THR A 79 -9.99 -3.20 10.14
N ASP A 80 -9.34 -3.77 9.14
CA ASP A 80 -8.16 -3.17 8.56
C ASP A 80 -8.18 -3.23 7.03
N LYS A 81 -7.31 -2.46 6.39
CA LYS A 81 -7.11 -2.45 4.95
C LYS A 81 -5.66 -2.71 4.59
N HIS A 82 -5.42 -3.51 3.58
CA HIS A 82 -4.10 -3.65 2.97
C HIS A 82 -4.13 -3.23 1.51
N SER A 83 -3.20 -2.36 1.11
CA SER A 83 -2.95 -2.05 -0.29
C SER A 83 -1.71 -2.79 -0.79
N THR A 84 -1.75 -3.29 -2.03
CA THR A 84 -0.56 -3.85 -2.68
C THR A 84 0.44 -2.78 -3.12
N GLY A 85 0.11 -1.50 -2.91
CA GLY A 85 0.98 -0.36 -3.18
C GLY A 85 0.83 0.20 -4.58
N GLY A 86 1.11 1.49 -4.70
CA GLY A 86 0.99 2.23 -5.96
C GLY A 86 1.56 3.64 -5.87
N VAL A 87 1.30 4.43 -6.90
CA VAL A 87 1.77 5.80 -7.05
C VAL A 87 0.65 6.77 -6.65
N GLY A 88 0.94 7.65 -5.69
CA GLY A 88 -0.07 8.52 -5.10
C GLY A 88 -1.06 7.78 -4.20
N ASP A 89 -0.75 6.54 -3.78
CA ASP A 89 -1.62 5.75 -2.92
C ASP A 89 -1.54 6.23 -1.46
N LYS A 90 -2.29 7.27 -1.20
CA LYS A 90 -2.47 7.91 0.12
C LYS A 90 -3.69 7.43 0.88
N ILE A 91 -4.46 6.51 0.32
CA ILE A 91 -5.81 6.15 0.79
C ILE A 91 -5.86 5.78 2.27
N THR A 92 -4.85 5.13 2.81
CA THR A 92 -4.79 4.78 4.24
C THR A 92 -4.95 6.01 5.15
N LEU A 93 -4.43 7.17 4.74
CA LEU A 93 -4.44 8.38 5.55
C LEU A 93 -5.86 8.91 5.82
N PRO A 94 -6.70 9.13 4.80
CA PRO A 94 -8.10 9.53 5.03
C PRO A 94 -8.99 8.37 5.45
N LEU A 95 -8.70 7.12 5.03
CA LEU A 95 -9.54 5.97 5.26
C LEU A 95 -9.58 5.53 6.72
N ALA A 96 -8.43 5.43 7.39
CA ALA A 96 -8.37 4.95 8.77
C ALA A 96 -9.18 5.83 9.73
N PRO A 97 -9.02 7.17 9.75
CA PRO A 97 -9.84 8.03 10.59
C PRO A 97 -11.30 8.08 10.16
N LEU A 98 -11.62 7.95 8.87
CA LEU A 98 -12.99 7.90 8.38
C LEU A 98 -13.75 6.68 8.91
N VAL A 99 -13.16 5.49 8.80
CA VAL A 99 -13.76 4.25 9.27
C VAL A 99 -13.89 4.24 10.79
N ALA A 100 -12.91 4.82 11.49
CA ALA A 100 -12.97 4.98 12.95
C ALA A 100 -14.04 5.98 13.40
N ALA A 101 -14.28 7.06 12.66
CA ALA A 101 -15.39 7.99 12.90
C ALA A 101 -16.75 7.32 12.76
N CYS A 102 -16.83 6.28 11.92
CA CYS A 102 -18.02 5.44 11.74
C CYS A 102 -18.18 4.33 12.80
N GLY A 103 -17.31 4.25 13.81
CA GLY A 103 -17.47 3.36 14.97
C GLY A 103 -16.64 2.07 14.96
N ALA A 104 -15.83 1.81 13.95
CA ALA A 104 -14.87 0.70 13.97
C ALA A 104 -13.58 1.06 14.71
N ALA A 105 -12.74 0.04 15.01
CA ALA A 105 -11.36 0.21 15.40
C ALA A 105 -10.44 -0.22 14.24
N VAL A 106 -9.49 0.65 13.87
CA VAL A 106 -8.61 0.45 12.71
C VAL A 106 -7.14 0.40 13.15
N PRO A 107 -6.59 -0.80 13.45
CA PRO A 107 -5.20 -0.98 13.87
C PRO A 107 -4.27 -1.11 12.65
N GLN A 108 -4.13 -0.07 11.86
CA GLN A 108 -3.44 -0.10 10.57
C GLN A 108 -1.92 -0.24 10.70
N LEU A 109 -1.40 -1.43 10.45
CA LEU A 109 0.03 -1.66 10.29
C LEU A 109 0.48 -1.31 8.86
N SER A 110 1.50 -0.48 8.76
CA SER A 110 1.97 0.08 7.50
C SER A 110 3.48 -0.03 7.34
N GLY A 111 3.96 0.21 6.12
CA GLY A 111 5.37 0.15 5.75
C GLY A 111 5.92 1.45 5.17
N ARG A 112 7.24 1.48 5.02
CA ARG A 112 7.97 2.50 4.26
C ARG A 112 7.97 2.14 2.78
N GLY A 113 8.09 3.15 1.91
CA GLY A 113 8.21 2.96 0.47
C GLY A 113 9.60 2.52 0.04
N LEU A 114 9.65 1.87 -1.12
CA LEU A 114 10.88 1.53 -1.82
C LEU A 114 10.67 1.68 -3.33
N GLY A 115 11.67 2.23 -4.03
CA GLY A 115 11.57 2.50 -5.46
C GLY A 115 10.48 3.54 -5.78
N HIS A 116 9.66 3.22 -6.78
CA HIS A 116 8.61 4.11 -7.33
C HIS A 116 7.33 4.17 -6.49
N THR A 117 7.14 3.27 -5.53
CA THR A 117 5.96 3.26 -4.66
C THR A 117 6.20 4.04 -3.38
N GLY A 118 5.26 4.90 -3.00
CA GLY A 118 5.34 5.67 -1.76
C GLY A 118 4.92 4.84 -0.53
N GLY A 119 5.59 5.03 0.60
CA GLY A 119 5.25 4.38 1.87
C GLY A 119 4.33 5.22 2.74
N THR A 120 3.35 4.60 3.37
CA THR A 120 2.43 5.29 4.29
C THR A 120 3.17 5.93 5.46
N LEU A 121 4.17 5.24 6.02
CA LEU A 121 4.95 5.79 7.15
C LEU A 121 5.79 6.98 6.73
N ASP A 122 6.39 6.97 5.53
CA ASP A 122 7.17 8.10 5.02
C ASP A 122 6.33 9.36 4.86
N LYS A 123 5.07 9.19 4.46
CA LYS A 123 4.11 10.29 4.35
C LYS A 123 3.82 10.89 5.72
N LEU A 124 3.45 10.06 6.69
CA LEU A 124 3.13 10.52 8.05
C LEU A 124 4.36 11.08 8.79
N GLU A 125 5.56 10.57 8.53
CA GLU A 125 6.82 11.11 9.08
C GLU A 125 7.15 12.51 8.56
N SER A 126 6.46 13.01 7.52
CA SER A 126 6.53 14.42 7.11
C SER A 126 5.79 15.36 8.09
N ILE A 127 4.93 14.83 8.97
CA ILE A 127 4.24 15.59 10.01
C ILE A 127 5.20 15.76 11.20
N PRO A 128 5.50 17.00 11.61
CA PRO A 128 6.43 17.24 12.72
C PRO A 128 6.02 16.50 13.99
N GLY A 129 6.97 15.76 14.59
CA GLY A 129 6.81 15.05 15.86
C GLY A 129 6.12 13.70 15.77
N TRP A 130 5.49 13.33 14.65
CA TRP A 130 4.80 12.06 14.51
C TRP A 130 5.74 10.84 14.58
N ARG A 131 5.30 9.80 15.31
CA ARG A 131 6.08 8.58 15.55
C ARG A 131 5.47 7.37 14.89
N ALA A 132 6.25 6.70 14.02
CA ALA A 132 5.86 5.45 13.36
C ALA A 132 5.94 4.24 14.31
N HIS A 133 6.88 4.24 15.25
CA HIS A 133 7.11 3.11 16.15
C HIS A 133 6.40 3.34 17.48
N LEU A 134 5.51 2.42 17.82
CA LEU A 134 4.79 2.35 19.07
C LEU A 134 5.03 0.98 19.71
N THR A 135 5.00 0.92 21.01
CA THR A 135 4.88 -0.35 21.75
C THR A 135 3.45 -0.90 21.57
N GLY A 136 3.26 -2.20 21.82
CA GLY A 136 1.91 -2.78 21.78
C GLY A 136 0.93 -2.10 22.72
N ALA A 137 1.39 -1.68 23.91
CA ALA A 137 0.56 -0.95 24.87
C ALA A 137 0.18 0.45 24.38
N GLU A 138 1.14 1.22 23.82
CA GLU A 138 0.87 2.53 23.22
C GLU A 138 -0.10 2.40 22.03
N MET A 139 0.08 1.40 21.18
CA MET A 139 -0.81 1.15 20.05
C MET A 139 -2.25 0.88 20.51
N LEU A 140 -2.43 0.04 21.54
CA LEU A 140 -3.74 -0.25 22.11
C LEU A 140 -4.39 0.98 22.75
N ASP A 141 -3.63 1.80 23.48
CA ASP A 141 -4.12 3.05 24.07
C ASP A 141 -4.59 4.06 23.02
N VAL A 142 -3.78 4.26 21.95
CA VAL A 142 -4.18 5.11 20.83
C VAL A 142 -5.44 4.57 20.16
N LEU A 143 -5.51 3.27 19.89
CA LEU A 143 -6.64 2.63 19.23
C LEU A 143 -7.93 2.73 20.05
N ASP A 144 -7.86 2.52 21.37
CA ASP A 144 -9.02 2.62 22.27
C ASP A 144 -9.54 4.06 22.36
N THR A 145 -8.64 5.03 22.49
CA THR A 145 -8.98 6.45 22.69
C THR A 145 -9.42 7.15 21.39
N THR A 146 -8.81 6.83 20.26
CA THR A 146 -9.08 7.52 18.98
C THR A 146 -9.91 6.71 18.00
N GLY A 147 -9.87 5.39 18.10
CA GLY A 147 -10.49 4.45 17.15
C GLY A 147 -9.59 4.09 15.95
N ALA A 148 -8.48 4.78 15.73
CA ALA A 148 -7.55 4.46 14.66
C ALA A 148 -6.11 4.66 15.10
N VAL A 149 -5.21 3.85 14.57
CA VAL A 149 -3.75 4.00 14.69
C VAL A 149 -3.09 3.58 13.39
N ILE A 150 -2.09 4.32 12.94
CA ILE A 150 -1.25 3.92 11.80
C ILE A 150 0.18 3.84 12.30
N CYS A 151 0.77 2.65 12.33
CA CYS A 151 2.12 2.48 12.86
C CYS A 151 2.90 1.39 12.11
N ALA A 152 4.19 1.28 12.40
CA ALA A 152 5.03 0.19 11.90
C ALA A 152 4.68 -1.12 12.63
N ALA A 153 4.76 -2.24 11.90
CA ALA A 153 4.67 -3.55 12.51
C ALA A 153 5.83 -3.77 13.52
N GLY A 154 5.51 -4.33 14.68
CA GLY A 154 6.50 -4.74 15.66
C GLY A 154 7.38 -5.89 15.14
N ASP A 155 8.58 -6.05 15.74
CA ASP A 155 9.54 -7.09 15.32
C ASP A 155 9.04 -8.51 15.56
N GLY A 156 8.10 -8.70 16.50
CA GLY A 156 7.51 -10.01 16.82
C GLY A 156 6.46 -10.48 15.81
N LEU A 157 5.98 -9.62 14.92
CA LEU A 157 4.93 -9.98 13.98
C LEU A 157 5.51 -10.68 12.74
N ALA A 158 5.19 -11.97 12.55
CA ALA A 158 5.61 -12.80 11.42
C ALA A 158 7.11 -12.64 11.04
N PRO A 159 8.07 -12.88 11.94
CA PRO A 159 9.50 -12.65 11.70
C PRO A 159 10.05 -13.49 10.54
N ALA A 160 9.49 -14.67 10.26
CA ALA A 160 9.81 -15.45 9.08
C ALA A 160 9.56 -14.68 7.78
N ASP A 161 8.43 -13.97 7.69
CA ASP A 161 8.10 -13.15 6.53
C ASP A 161 9.06 -11.97 6.39
N LYS A 162 9.37 -11.27 7.48
CA LYS A 162 10.31 -10.14 7.47
C LYS A 162 11.66 -10.54 6.87
N LYS A 163 12.19 -11.70 7.30
CA LYS A 163 13.47 -12.24 6.80
C LYS A 163 13.36 -12.67 5.33
N LEU A 164 12.30 -13.41 4.98
CA LEU A 164 12.10 -13.92 3.63
C LEU A 164 11.83 -12.79 2.63
N TYR A 165 11.05 -11.77 2.99
CA TYR A 165 10.79 -10.63 2.12
C TYR A 165 12.08 -9.87 1.79
N ALA A 166 12.94 -9.63 2.78
CA ALA A 166 14.24 -8.99 2.56
C ALA A 166 15.13 -9.80 1.59
N LEU A 167 15.09 -11.13 1.68
CA LEU A 167 15.80 -12.01 0.73
C LEU A 167 15.20 -11.93 -0.67
N ARG A 168 13.87 -11.96 -0.79
CA ARG A 168 13.19 -11.92 -2.08
C ARG A 168 13.45 -10.63 -2.85
N ASP A 169 13.56 -9.52 -2.13
CA ASP A 169 13.83 -8.19 -2.70
C ASP A 169 15.18 -8.15 -3.47
N VAL A 170 16.19 -8.84 -2.97
CA VAL A 170 17.52 -8.88 -3.59
C VAL A 170 17.74 -10.07 -4.53
N THR A 171 16.80 -11.02 -4.61
CA THR A 171 16.92 -12.24 -5.44
C THR A 171 15.99 -12.26 -6.66
N GLY A 172 15.21 -11.17 -6.89
CA GLY A 172 14.28 -11.09 -8.01
C GLY A 172 13.15 -12.13 -7.93
N THR A 173 12.63 -12.39 -6.72
CA THR A 173 11.55 -13.36 -6.49
C THR A 173 10.32 -12.74 -5.83
N VAL A 174 10.23 -11.40 -5.85
CA VAL A 174 9.09 -10.68 -5.24
C VAL A 174 7.78 -10.97 -5.97
N GLU A 175 7.81 -11.11 -7.31
CA GLU A 175 6.61 -11.24 -8.16
C GLU A 175 5.89 -12.59 -8.04
N ALA A 176 6.40 -13.55 -7.29
CA ALA A 176 5.74 -14.85 -7.09
C ALA A 176 4.41 -14.67 -6.34
N ILE A 177 3.26 -14.80 -7.03
CA ILE A 177 1.91 -14.62 -6.47
C ILE A 177 1.71 -15.41 -5.17
N PRO A 178 2.08 -16.71 -5.06
CA PRO A 178 1.95 -17.45 -3.81
C PRO A 178 2.69 -16.81 -2.63
N LEU A 179 3.89 -16.29 -2.89
CA LEU A 179 4.73 -15.66 -1.87
C LEU A 179 4.29 -14.24 -1.54
N ILE A 180 3.70 -13.49 -2.51
CA ILE A 180 3.05 -12.20 -2.25
C ILE A 180 1.86 -12.42 -1.33
N ALA A 181 0.96 -13.34 -1.68
CA ALA A 181 -0.24 -13.65 -0.92
C ALA A 181 0.11 -14.06 0.53
N SER A 182 1.05 -14.99 0.69
CA SER A 182 1.49 -15.45 2.01
C SER A 182 2.14 -14.34 2.84
N SER A 183 2.97 -13.51 2.22
CA SER A 183 3.64 -12.39 2.89
C SER A 183 2.64 -11.36 3.42
N ILE A 184 1.65 -10.98 2.61
CA ILE A 184 0.59 -10.04 3.02
C ILE A 184 -0.26 -10.67 4.12
N MET A 185 -0.80 -11.86 3.85
CA MET A 185 -1.80 -12.48 4.71
C MET A 185 -1.24 -12.97 6.04
N SER A 186 0.03 -13.40 6.08
CA SER A 186 0.66 -13.79 7.36
C SER A 186 0.67 -12.63 8.35
N LYS A 187 1.02 -11.41 7.92
CA LYS A 187 1.00 -10.21 8.77
C LYS A 187 -0.42 -9.80 9.13
N LYS A 188 -1.33 -9.76 8.15
CA LYS A 188 -2.70 -9.30 8.36
C LYS A 188 -3.54 -10.25 9.24
N ILE A 189 -3.31 -11.55 9.15
CA ILE A 189 -3.94 -12.52 10.04
C ILE A 189 -3.31 -12.48 11.45
N ALA A 190 -1.96 -12.34 11.53
CA ALA A 190 -1.27 -12.22 12.82
C ALA A 190 -1.62 -10.91 13.56
N GLU A 191 -1.99 -9.86 12.82
CA GLU A 191 -2.52 -8.59 13.36
C GLU A 191 -3.81 -8.78 14.14
N GLY A 192 -4.62 -9.82 13.86
CA GLY A 192 -5.74 -10.23 14.70
C GLY A 192 -7.03 -9.43 14.52
N THR A 193 -7.18 -8.69 13.42
CA THR A 193 -8.43 -7.96 13.09
C THR A 193 -9.56 -8.91 12.71
N GLY A 194 -10.81 -8.56 13.06
CA GLY A 194 -11.99 -9.36 12.72
C GLY A 194 -12.37 -9.31 11.24
N ALA A 195 -11.97 -8.24 10.54
CA ALA A 195 -12.26 -8.04 9.13
C ALA A 195 -11.08 -7.40 8.39
N LEU A 196 -10.93 -7.73 7.10
CA LEU A 196 -9.86 -7.24 6.24
C LEU A 196 -10.39 -6.89 4.85
N VAL A 197 -10.04 -5.70 4.36
CA VAL A 197 -10.29 -5.30 2.98
C VAL A 197 -8.95 -5.18 2.24
N LEU A 198 -8.85 -5.84 1.12
CA LEU A 198 -7.66 -5.86 0.27
C LEU A 198 -7.86 -4.90 -0.90
N ASP A 199 -7.00 -3.91 -1.03
CA ASP A 199 -6.94 -2.98 -2.14
C ASP A 199 -5.84 -3.47 -3.11
N VAL A 200 -6.22 -4.30 -4.07
CA VAL A 200 -5.30 -4.93 -5.02
C VAL A 200 -5.16 -4.03 -6.24
N LYS A 201 -4.05 -3.33 -6.30
CA LYS A 201 -3.73 -2.40 -7.39
C LYS A 201 -3.39 -3.15 -8.68
N VAL A 202 -3.91 -2.68 -9.81
CA VAL A 202 -3.63 -3.21 -11.16
C VAL A 202 -3.33 -2.08 -12.15
N GLY A 203 -2.26 -2.19 -12.90
CA GLY A 203 -1.83 -1.21 -13.89
C GLY A 203 -0.33 -0.93 -13.88
N SER A 204 0.12 0.05 -14.64
CA SER A 204 1.55 0.35 -14.82
C SER A 204 2.26 0.70 -13.51
N GLY A 205 1.60 1.40 -12.59
CA GLY A 205 2.14 1.79 -11.28
C GLY A 205 2.04 0.73 -10.19
N ALA A 206 1.40 -0.42 -10.46
CA ALA A 206 1.21 -1.51 -9.51
C ALA A 206 2.20 -2.66 -9.73
N PHE A 207 2.26 -3.61 -8.78
CA PHE A 207 2.95 -4.88 -8.98
C PHE A 207 2.22 -5.76 -10.00
N MET A 208 0.89 -5.88 -9.88
CA MET A 208 0.06 -6.61 -10.84
C MET A 208 -0.18 -5.76 -12.09
N LYS A 209 0.30 -6.24 -13.24
CA LYS A 209 0.20 -5.51 -14.51
C LYS A 209 -1.09 -5.84 -15.25
N THR A 210 -1.63 -7.04 -15.08
CA THR A 210 -2.85 -7.52 -15.71
C THR A 210 -3.98 -7.70 -14.70
N ILE A 211 -5.22 -7.62 -15.17
CA ILE A 211 -6.39 -7.86 -14.33
C ILE A 211 -6.49 -9.32 -13.92
N GLU A 212 -5.99 -10.23 -14.74
CA GLU A 212 -5.96 -11.67 -14.52
C GLU A 212 -5.06 -12.00 -13.32
N ASP A 213 -3.81 -11.50 -13.30
CA ASP A 213 -2.86 -11.70 -12.20
C ASP A 213 -3.40 -11.08 -10.89
N ALA A 214 -3.98 -9.87 -10.99
CA ALA A 214 -4.59 -9.20 -9.85
C ALA A 214 -5.77 -10.00 -9.28
N ARG A 215 -6.59 -10.61 -10.14
CA ARG A 215 -7.71 -11.47 -9.73
C ARG A 215 -7.22 -12.75 -9.06
N GLU A 216 -6.18 -13.38 -9.59
CA GLU A 216 -5.55 -14.57 -9.00
C GLU A 216 -5.02 -14.25 -7.60
N LEU A 217 -4.24 -13.17 -7.47
CA LEU A 217 -3.71 -12.72 -6.18
C LEU A 217 -4.83 -12.42 -5.18
N ALA A 218 -5.82 -11.64 -5.57
CA ALA A 218 -6.95 -11.26 -4.73
C ALA A 218 -7.75 -12.48 -4.26
N SER A 219 -8.10 -13.40 -5.18
CA SER A 219 -8.83 -14.63 -4.86
C SER A 219 -8.03 -15.51 -3.89
N THR A 220 -6.72 -15.61 -4.08
CA THR A 220 -5.84 -16.36 -3.18
C THR A 220 -5.84 -15.74 -1.77
N MET A 221 -5.71 -14.42 -1.67
CA MET A 221 -5.69 -13.74 -0.37
C MET A 221 -7.05 -13.78 0.34
N VAL A 222 -8.16 -13.62 -0.40
CA VAL A 222 -9.52 -13.75 0.16
C VAL A 222 -9.73 -15.15 0.73
N ALA A 223 -9.31 -16.19 -0.01
CA ALA A 223 -9.40 -17.57 0.47
C ALA A 223 -8.58 -17.80 1.75
N LEU A 224 -7.33 -17.30 1.81
CA LEU A 224 -6.46 -17.40 2.99
C LEU A 224 -7.08 -16.73 4.23
N GLY A 225 -7.65 -15.53 4.05
CA GLY A 225 -8.32 -14.81 5.13
C GLY A 225 -9.56 -15.55 5.63
N THR A 226 -10.42 -16.00 4.73
CA THR A 226 -11.64 -16.75 5.02
C THR A 226 -11.32 -18.08 5.72
N ASP A 227 -10.36 -18.85 5.21
CA ASP A 227 -9.91 -20.11 5.81
C ASP A 227 -9.31 -19.89 7.22
N SER A 228 -8.81 -18.69 7.51
CA SER A 228 -8.29 -18.29 8.84
C SER A 228 -9.33 -17.64 9.76
N GLY A 229 -10.59 -17.58 9.34
CA GLY A 229 -11.69 -17.00 10.14
C GLY A 229 -11.77 -15.47 10.09
N VAL A 230 -11.02 -14.80 9.21
CA VAL A 230 -11.06 -13.35 9.00
C VAL A 230 -12.00 -13.02 7.84
N ARG A 231 -13.01 -12.18 8.06
CA ARG A 231 -13.90 -11.71 6.98
C ARG A 231 -13.08 -10.87 5.99
N THR A 232 -12.83 -11.43 4.82
CA THR A 232 -11.91 -10.82 3.84
C THR A 232 -12.63 -10.55 2.53
N VAL A 233 -12.46 -9.32 2.02
CA VAL A 233 -12.95 -8.86 0.72
C VAL A 233 -11.81 -8.19 -0.02
N ALA A 234 -11.75 -8.30 -1.34
CA ALA A 234 -10.80 -7.59 -2.17
C ALA A 234 -11.50 -6.70 -3.19
N LEU A 235 -10.96 -5.49 -3.40
CA LEU A 235 -11.26 -4.63 -4.52
C LEU A 235 -10.04 -4.60 -5.45
N LEU A 236 -10.24 -4.90 -6.73
CA LEU A 236 -9.25 -4.62 -7.76
C LEU A 236 -9.39 -3.16 -8.18
N THR A 237 -8.32 -2.39 -8.04
CA THR A 237 -8.37 -0.93 -8.25
C THR A 237 -7.35 -0.47 -9.27
N ASP A 238 -7.71 0.52 -10.08
CA ASP A 238 -6.84 1.00 -11.16
C ASP A 238 -5.62 1.76 -10.61
N MET A 239 -4.45 1.43 -11.17
CA MET A 239 -3.18 2.08 -10.93
C MET A 239 -2.41 2.33 -12.22
N SER A 240 -3.12 2.50 -13.33
CA SER A 240 -2.54 2.88 -14.62
C SER A 240 -2.23 4.38 -14.67
N THR A 241 -2.95 5.16 -13.87
CA THR A 241 -2.75 6.60 -13.65
C THR A 241 -2.45 6.85 -12.17
N PRO A 242 -1.58 7.82 -11.81
CA PRO A 242 -1.37 8.17 -10.40
C PRO A 242 -2.68 8.49 -9.69
N LEU A 243 -2.87 8.02 -8.47
CA LEU A 243 -4.06 8.28 -7.68
C LEU A 243 -3.99 9.68 -7.08
N GLY A 244 -5.04 10.47 -7.28
CA GLY A 244 -5.07 11.88 -6.93
C GLY A 244 -4.18 12.75 -7.82
N LEU A 245 -3.81 13.91 -7.32
CA LEU A 245 -3.00 14.90 -8.03
C LEU A 245 -1.57 14.99 -7.51
N THR A 246 -1.19 14.18 -6.53
CA THR A 246 0.13 14.25 -5.91
C THR A 246 0.78 12.87 -5.76
N ALA A 247 2.10 12.81 -5.97
CA ALA A 247 2.95 11.66 -5.66
C ALA A 247 4.19 12.16 -4.92
N GLY A 248 4.28 11.90 -3.61
CA GLY A 248 5.34 12.36 -2.71
C GLY A 248 4.83 12.39 -1.26
N ASN A 249 5.72 12.60 -0.28
CA ASN A 249 5.35 12.38 1.12
C ASN A 249 4.41 13.48 1.67
N ALA A 250 4.93 14.68 1.92
CA ALA A 250 4.15 15.83 2.44
C ALA A 250 3.03 16.28 1.47
N LEU A 251 3.27 16.15 0.16
CA LEU A 251 2.27 16.48 -0.86
C LEU A 251 1.03 15.61 -0.71
N GLU A 252 1.22 14.32 -0.50
CA GLU A 252 0.12 13.36 -0.32
C GLU A 252 -0.57 13.50 1.03
N VAL A 253 0.13 13.91 2.10
CA VAL A 253 -0.52 14.25 3.39
C VAL A 253 -1.43 15.45 3.22
N ARG A 254 -0.98 16.50 2.51
CA ARG A 254 -1.81 17.70 2.23
C ARG A 254 -3.09 17.32 1.50
N GLU A 255 -2.98 16.55 0.44
CA GLU A 255 -4.13 16.08 -0.33
C GLU A 255 -5.08 15.18 0.51
N SER A 256 -4.53 14.35 1.40
CA SER A 256 -5.34 13.54 2.33
C SER A 256 -6.12 14.40 3.34
N VAL A 257 -5.51 15.48 3.83
CA VAL A 257 -6.17 16.45 4.72
C VAL A 257 -7.29 17.20 3.96
N GLU A 258 -7.08 17.52 2.68
CA GLU A 258 -8.13 18.12 1.83
C GLU A 258 -9.33 17.18 1.69
N VAL A 259 -9.10 15.85 1.50
CA VAL A 259 -10.18 14.85 1.47
C VAL A 259 -10.93 14.83 2.79
N LEU A 260 -10.24 14.82 3.92
CA LEU A 260 -10.86 14.83 5.26
C LEU A 260 -11.60 16.14 5.55
N ALA A 261 -11.25 17.22 4.87
CA ALA A 261 -11.96 18.50 4.93
C ALA A 261 -13.18 18.59 3.99
N GLY A 262 -13.53 17.48 3.31
CA GLY A 262 -14.66 17.40 2.39
C GLY A 262 -14.37 17.86 0.96
N GLY A 263 -13.07 18.01 0.60
CA GLY A 263 -12.58 18.34 -0.74
C GLY A 263 -11.76 17.22 -1.36
N GLY A 264 -10.67 17.60 -2.06
CA GLY A 264 -9.70 16.69 -2.66
C GLY A 264 -10.11 16.10 -4.02
N PRO A 265 -9.22 15.36 -4.68
CA PRO A 265 -9.47 14.74 -5.98
C PRO A 265 -10.56 13.67 -5.91
N LYS A 266 -11.41 13.67 -6.94
CA LYS A 266 -12.58 12.79 -6.99
C LYS A 266 -12.22 11.30 -6.91
N ASP A 267 -11.16 10.85 -7.57
CA ASP A 267 -10.70 9.47 -7.56
C ASP A 267 -10.22 9.01 -6.17
N VAL A 268 -9.57 9.89 -5.41
CA VAL A 268 -9.18 9.63 -4.02
C VAL A 268 -10.40 9.52 -3.12
N VAL A 269 -11.36 10.45 -3.26
CA VAL A 269 -12.62 10.42 -2.48
C VAL A 269 -13.42 9.17 -2.80
N ASP A 270 -13.64 8.88 -4.09
CA ASP A 270 -14.42 7.71 -4.53
C ASP A 270 -13.81 6.40 -4.00
N LEU A 271 -12.49 6.24 -4.09
CA LEU A 271 -11.83 5.03 -3.60
C LEU A 271 -11.85 4.94 -2.08
N THR A 272 -11.63 6.05 -1.39
CA THR A 272 -11.72 6.09 0.09
C THR A 272 -13.10 5.65 0.56
N LEU A 273 -14.16 6.18 -0.04
CA LEU A 273 -15.54 5.81 0.29
C LEU A 273 -15.86 4.36 -0.07
N ALA A 274 -15.41 3.87 -1.23
CA ALA A 274 -15.61 2.48 -1.62
C ALA A 274 -14.98 1.50 -0.62
N LEU A 275 -13.74 1.75 -0.24
CA LEU A 275 -13.03 0.92 0.76
C LEU A 275 -13.64 1.07 2.16
N ALA A 276 -14.06 2.28 2.56
CA ALA A 276 -14.72 2.50 3.84
C ALA A 276 -16.01 1.68 3.96
N ARG A 277 -16.84 1.67 2.92
CA ARG A 277 -18.08 0.85 2.90
C ARG A 277 -17.79 -0.64 3.06
N GLU A 278 -16.80 -1.16 2.33
CA GLU A 278 -16.40 -2.58 2.46
C GLU A 278 -15.85 -2.90 3.87
N MET A 279 -15.04 -2.00 4.45
CA MET A 279 -14.51 -2.17 5.80
C MET A 279 -15.62 -2.16 6.86
N LEU A 280 -16.57 -1.24 6.75
CA LEU A 280 -17.71 -1.11 7.65
C LEU A 280 -18.68 -2.30 7.51
N ASP A 281 -19.00 -2.72 6.29
CA ASP A 281 -19.82 -3.92 6.06
C ASP A 281 -19.16 -5.19 6.64
N ALA A 282 -17.85 -5.37 6.36
CA ALA A 282 -17.09 -6.48 6.90
C ALA A 282 -17.00 -6.47 8.44
N ALA A 283 -16.96 -5.28 9.05
CA ALA A 283 -17.01 -5.10 10.51
C ALA A 283 -18.42 -5.24 11.11
N GLY A 284 -19.47 -5.39 10.28
CA GLY A 284 -20.86 -5.48 10.73
C GLY A 284 -21.56 -4.15 10.99
N LEU A 285 -20.95 -3.04 10.60
CA LEU A 285 -21.45 -1.65 10.77
C LEU A 285 -22.17 -1.17 9.50
N LYS A 286 -23.18 -1.90 9.05
CA LYS A 286 -23.86 -1.67 7.74
C LYS A 286 -24.65 -0.36 7.67
N ASP A 287 -25.08 0.17 8.81
CA ASP A 287 -25.85 1.42 8.87
C ASP A 287 -24.98 2.67 9.01
N ALA A 288 -23.64 2.50 9.05
CA ALA A 288 -22.71 3.61 9.13
C ALA A 288 -22.63 4.36 7.79
N ASP A 289 -22.51 5.68 7.85
CA ASP A 289 -22.52 6.59 6.71
C ASP A 289 -21.17 7.32 6.60
N PRO A 290 -20.21 6.78 5.82
CA PRO A 290 -18.91 7.41 5.67
C PRO A 290 -18.96 8.72 4.90
N GLU A 291 -19.90 8.94 4.00
CA GLU A 291 -20.12 10.22 3.32
C GLU A 291 -20.48 11.32 4.31
N LYS A 292 -21.38 11.02 5.23
CA LYS A 292 -21.74 11.93 6.30
C LYS A 292 -20.55 12.25 7.19
N ALA A 293 -19.74 11.24 7.56
CA ALA A 293 -18.57 11.42 8.42
C ALA A 293 -17.47 12.29 7.79
N LEU A 294 -17.34 12.28 6.45
CA LEU A 294 -16.50 13.25 5.74
C LEU A 294 -17.14 14.65 5.74
N ALA A 295 -18.44 14.74 5.45
CA ALA A 295 -19.12 16.01 5.26
C ALA A 295 -19.28 16.81 6.56
N ASP A 296 -19.46 16.14 7.71
CA ASP A 296 -19.67 16.78 9.01
C ASP A 296 -18.38 17.04 9.81
N GLY A 297 -17.23 16.60 9.27
CA GLY A 297 -15.89 16.82 9.86
C GLY A 297 -15.49 15.80 10.92
N SER A 298 -16.34 14.82 11.26
CA SER A 298 -16.01 13.81 12.29
C SER A 298 -14.79 12.95 11.93
N ALA A 299 -14.57 12.69 10.64
CA ALA A 299 -13.37 12.01 10.17
C ALA A 299 -12.09 12.86 10.39
N MET A 300 -12.16 14.17 10.16
CA MET A 300 -11.07 15.12 10.43
C MET A 300 -10.75 15.20 11.93
N ASP A 301 -11.77 15.16 12.79
CA ASP A 301 -11.57 15.16 14.25
C ASP A 301 -10.85 13.89 14.71
N VAL A 302 -11.15 12.73 14.13
CA VAL A 302 -10.40 11.47 14.41
C VAL A 302 -8.97 11.60 13.92
N TRP A 303 -8.74 12.12 12.70
CA TRP A 303 -7.39 12.35 12.16
C TRP A 303 -6.55 13.18 13.13
N ARG A 304 -7.05 14.33 13.58
CA ARG A 304 -6.34 15.21 14.51
C ARG A 304 -5.98 14.49 15.82
N ARG A 305 -6.93 13.78 16.42
CA ARG A 305 -6.68 13.01 17.65
C ARG A 305 -5.64 11.91 17.42
N MET A 306 -5.74 11.16 16.31
CA MET A 306 -4.82 10.09 15.98
C MET A 306 -3.38 10.62 15.78
N ILE A 307 -3.21 11.68 15.01
CA ILE A 307 -1.90 12.30 14.79
C ILE A 307 -1.30 12.81 16.10
N SER A 308 -2.09 13.52 16.93
CA SER A 308 -1.64 14.04 18.23
C SER A 308 -1.30 12.92 19.21
N ALA A 309 -2.09 11.85 19.27
CA ALA A 309 -1.83 10.70 20.14
C ALA A 309 -0.52 9.98 19.79
N GLN A 310 -0.09 10.07 18.52
CA GLN A 310 1.20 9.54 18.06
C GLN A 310 2.35 10.59 18.14
N GLY A 311 2.13 11.72 18.80
CA GLY A 311 3.13 12.76 19.03
C GLY A 311 3.26 13.79 17.92
N GLY A 312 2.49 13.69 16.84
CA GLY A 312 2.51 14.63 15.73
C GLY A 312 1.66 15.88 16.01
N ASP A 313 2.01 16.96 15.35
CA ASP A 313 1.20 18.18 15.31
C ASP A 313 0.36 18.20 14.02
N PRO A 314 -0.98 17.96 14.09
CA PRO A 314 -1.84 17.88 12.92
C PRO A 314 -2.04 19.23 12.20
N ASP A 315 -1.75 20.33 12.87
CA ASP A 315 -1.91 21.69 12.35
C ASP A 315 -0.58 22.34 11.95
N ALA A 316 0.55 21.62 12.10
CA ALA A 316 1.87 22.11 11.73
C ALA A 316 1.99 22.29 10.20
N ALA A 317 2.75 23.29 9.80
CA ALA A 317 3.13 23.48 8.40
C ALA A 317 3.94 22.26 7.91
N LEU A 318 3.45 21.61 6.86
CA LEU A 318 4.13 20.48 6.24
C LEU A 318 5.37 20.95 5.44
N PRO A 319 6.44 20.16 5.39
CA PRO A 319 7.61 20.47 4.59
C PRO A 319 7.27 20.75 3.11
N THR A 320 7.92 21.76 2.55
CA THR A 320 7.85 22.10 1.13
C THR A 320 9.24 22.07 0.53
N ALA A 321 9.37 21.62 -0.71
CA ALA A 321 10.63 21.67 -1.41
C ALA A 321 11.02 23.10 -1.77
N ARG A 322 12.32 23.35 -1.82
CA ARG A 322 12.89 24.69 -2.15
C ARG A 322 12.84 25.01 -3.63
N GLU A 323 12.93 23.99 -4.47
CA GLU A 323 13.07 24.12 -5.92
C GLU A 323 11.89 23.46 -6.63
N GLN A 324 11.48 24.05 -7.74
CA GLN A 324 10.39 23.56 -8.57
C GLN A 324 10.77 23.61 -10.05
N HIS A 325 10.26 22.63 -10.81
CA HIS A 325 10.37 22.60 -12.27
C HIS A 325 9.02 22.22 -12.88
N VAL A 326 8.54 23.04 -13.82
CA VAL A 326 7.25 22.83 -14.49
C VAL A 326 7.45 22.06 -15.78
N VAL A 327 6.72 20.96 -15.95
CA VAL A 327 6.61 20.20 -17.20
C VAL A 327 5.32 20.62 -17.90
N THR A 328 5.43 21.07 -19.15
CA THR A 328 4.29 21.61 -19.92
C THR A 328 3.83 20.66 -21.02
N ALA A 329 2.59 20.82 -21.46
CA ALA A 329 2.02 20.11 -22.59
C ALA A 329 2.76 20.41 -23.89
N ARG A 330 3.13 19.38 -24.64
CA ARG A 330 3.87 19.50 -25.92
C ARG A 330 2.96 19.90 -27.10
N SER A 331 1.66 19.73 -26.94
CA SER A 331 0.65 20.06 -27.95
C SER A 331 -0.71 20.31 -27.28
N SER A 332 -1.63 20.95 -28.03
CA SER A 332 -3.02 21.09 -27.61
C SER A 332 -3.83 19.84 -27.96
N GLY A 333 -4.75 19.43 -27.07
CA GLY A 333 -5.61 18.26 -27.30
C GLY A 333 -6.23 17.69 -26.04
N VAL A 334 -6.58 16.42 -26.05
CA VAL A 334 -7.09 15.68 -24.88
C VAL A 334 -5.97 14.82 -24.33
N LEU A 335 -5.65 14.95 -23.04
CA LEU A 335 -4.72 14.07 -22.35
C LEU A 335 -5.37 12.67 -22.26
N THR A 336 -4.78 11.67 -22.92
CA THR A 336 -5.37 10.31 -22.98
C THR A 336 -4.60 9.29 -22.16
N ARG A 337 -3.38 9.58 -21.77
CA ARG A 337 -2.57 8.75 -20.87
C ARG A 337 -1.73 9.64 -19.96
N LEU A 338 -1.58 9.19 -18.72
CA LEU A 338 -0.61 9.69 -17.76
C LEU A 338 -0.15 8.49 -16.95
N ASP A 339 1.04 7.99 -17.26
CA ASP A 339 1.55 6.71 -16.75
C ASP A 339 1.96 6.80 -15.29
N ALA A 340 1.35 5.97 -14.44
CA ALA A 340 1.60 5.97 -13.01
C ALA A 340 3.04 5.55 -12.67
N TYR A 341 3.59 4.54 -13.38
CA TYR A 341 4.96 4.09 -13.11
C TYR A 341 5.99 5.19 -13.38
N ASP A 342 5.89 5.85 -14.52
CA ASP A 342 6.83 6.90 -14.92
C ASP A 342 6.78 8.10 -13.97
N VAL A 343 5.58 8.52 -13.56
CA VAL A 343 5.39 9.57 -12.55
C VAL A 343 5.96 9.13 -11.20
N GLY A 344 5.74 7.88 -10.79
CA GLY A 344 6.31 7.31 -9.56
C GLY A 344 7.85 7.27 -9.58
N VAL A 345 8.44 6.89 -10.71
CA VAL A 345 9.90 6.92 -10.92
C VAL A 345 10.43 8.35 -10.86
N ALA A 346 9.72 9.31 -11.45
CA ALA A 346 10.10 10.73 -11.36
C ALA A 346 10.07 11.20 -9.89
N ALA A 347 9.00 10.93 -9.14
CA ALA A 347 8.90 11.28 -7.73
C ALA A 347 10.02 10.64 -6.89
N TRP A 348 10.33 9.36 -7.12
CA TRP A 348 11.46 8.68 -6.50
C TRP A 348 12.78 9.38 -6.78
N ARG A 349 13.06 9.67 -8.05
CA ARG A 349 14.30 10.33 -8.49
C ARG A 349 14.45 11.75 -7.95
N LEU A 350 13.35 12.46 -7.69
CA LEU A 350 13.34 13.77 -7.03
C LEU A 350 13.73 13.69 -5.55
N GLY A 351 13.65 12.51 -4.94
CA GLY A 351 14.00 12.26 -3.55
C GLY A 351 12.82 11.95 -2.65
N ALA A 352 11.61 11.76 -3.19
CA ALA A 352 10.44 11.35 -2.40
C ALA A 352 10.51 9.89 -1.95
N GLY A 353 11.23 9.04 -2.67
CA GLY A 353 11.47 7.64 -2.32
C GLY A 353 12.95 7.34 -2.10
N ARG A 354 13.24 6.08 -1.79
CA ARG A 354 14.61 5.60 -1.53
C ARG A 354 14.96 4.40 -2.44
N ALA A 355 16.25 4.29 -2.77
CA ALA A 355 16.78 3.14 -3.50
C ALA A 355 17.16 2.00 -2.53
N ARG A 356 17.63 2.33 -1.34
CA ARG A 356 17.96 1.39 -0.27
C ARG A 356 17.16 1.77 0.97
N LYS A 357 16.88 0.80 1.79
CA LYS A 357 16.06 0.96 3.01
C LYS A 357 16.59 2.03 3.96
N GLU A 358 17.91 2.23 3.99
CA GLU A 358 18.62 3.17 4.84
C GLU A 358 18.72 4.60 4.26
N ASP A 359 18.40 4.76 2.97
CA ASP A 359 18.52 6.07 2.30
C ASP A 359 17.48 7.04 2.89
N PRO A 360 17.87 8.31 3.15
CA PRO A 360 16.92 9.33 3.57
C PRO A 360 15.98 9.74 2.42
N VAL A 361 14.78 10.17 2.77
CA VAL A 361 13.84 10.79 1.84
C VAL A 361 13.72 12.30 2.08
N GLN A 362 13.42 13.06 1.03
CA GLN A 362 13.06 14.46 1.14
C GLN A 362 11.55 14.58 1.30
N ALA A 363 11.10 15.01 2.46
CA ALA A 363 9.67 15.04 2.79
C ALA A 363 8.86 15.96 1.86
N GLY A 364 9.45 17.08 1.38
CA GLY A 364 8.79 18.00 0.44
C GLY A 364 8.92 17.62 -1.02
N ALA A 365 9.72 16.59 -1.38
CA ALA A 365 9.93 16.21 -2.78
C ALA A 365 8.73 15.41 -3.33
N GLY A 366 8.55 15.51 -4.66
CA GLY A 366 7.51 14.77 -5.35
C GLY A 366 7.04 15.41 -6.65
N VAL A 367 5.90 14.98 -7.13
CA VAL A 367 5.23 15.46 -8.34
C VAL A 367 3.82 15.91 -7.96
N GLU A 368 3.45 17.11 -8.40
CA GLU A 368 2.10 17.63 -8.37
C GLU A 368 1.55 17.69 -9.80
N LEU A 369 0.39 17.10 -10.04
CA LEU A 369 -0.28 17.00 -11.33
C LEU A 369 -1.30 18.13 -11.49
N HIS A 370 -1.36 18.72 -12.70
CA HIS A 370 -2.30 19.79 -13.04
C HIS A 370 -3.33 19.38 -14.09
N ALA A 371 -3.21 18.14 -14.60
CA ALA A 371 -4.16 17.54 -15.52
C ALA A 371 -4.22 16.03 -15.33
N LYS A 372 -5.37 15.44 -15.63
CA LYS A 372 -5.62 13.99 -15.59
C LYS A 372 -6.09 13.51 -16.97
N PRO A 373 -5.97 12.21 -17.30
CA PRO A 373 -6.56 11.65 -18.51
C PRO A 373 -8.05 11.99 -18.62
N GLY A 374 -8.43 12.54 -19.78
CA GLY A 374 -9.74 13.12 -20.05
C GLY A 374 -9.77 14.64 -20.11
N ASP A 375 -8.80 15.32 -19.51
CA ASP A 375 -8.74 16.79 -19.54
C ASP A 375 -8.28 17.29 -20.90
N THR A 376 -8.87 18.44 -21.30
CA THR A 376 -8.39 19.19 -22.47
C THR A 376 -7.26 20.10 -22.03
N VAL A 377 -6.12 20.02 -22.73
CA VAL A 377 -4.92 20.81 -22.46
C VAL A 377 -4.53 21.64 -23.68
N THR A 378 -3.82 22.74 -23.45
CA THR A 378 -3.25 23.57 -24.50
C THR A 378 -1.73 23.48 -24.51
N GLU A 379 -1.10 23.63 -25.67
CA GLU A 379 0.36 23.64 -25.77
C GLU A 379 0.96 24.71 -24.84
N GLY A 380 1.99 24.30 -24.08
CA GLY A 380 2.63 25.14 -23.06
C GLY A 380 1.91 25.18 -21.71
N GLN A 381 0.70 24.63 -21.58
CA GLN A 381 0.00 24.53 -20.29
C GLN A 381 0.77 23.61 -19.32
N PRO A 382 0.92 23.98 -18.02
CA PRO A 382 1.48 23.09 -17.03
C PRO A 382 0.70 21.76 -16.95
N LEU A 383 1.41 20.63 -17.06
CA LEU A 383 0.88 19.29 -16.83
C LEU A 383 1.23 18.79 -15.43
N MET A 384 2.44 19.10 -14.98
CA MET A 384 2.91 18.73 -13.66
C MET A 384 4.01 19.68 -13.16
N THR A 385 4.14 19.78 -11.85
CA THR A 385 5.24 20.45 -11.17
C THR A 385 6.07 19.44 -10.42
N LEU A 386 7.37 19.41 -10.64
CA LEU A 386 8.36 18.61 -9.96
C LEU A 386 8.92 19.39 -8.77
N HIS A 387 9.05 18.75 -7.61
CA HIS A 387 9.50 19.37 -6.36
C HIS A 387 10.71 18.64 -5.80
N THR A 388 11.80 19.35 -5.45
CA THR A 388 12.98 18.77 -4.78
C THR A 388 13.78 19.84 -4.03
N ASP A 389 14.55 19.42 -3.02
CA ASP A 389 15.54 20.29 -2.37
C ASP A 389 16.91 20.26 -3.08
N THR A 390 17.05 19.44 -4.12
CA THR A 390 18.32 19.15 -4.81
C THR A 390 18.13 19.34 -6.31
N PRO A 391 18.42 20.54 -6.86
CA PRO A 391 18.14 20.90 -8.27
C PRO A 391 18.70 19.90 -9.29
N GLU A 392 19.86 19.30 -9.00
CA GLU A 392 20.52 18.33 -9.89
C GLU A 392 19.67 17.06 -10.13
N LYS A 393 18.68 16.81 -9.29
CA LYS A 393 17.75 15.68 -9.43
C LYS A 393 16.71 15.91 -10.53
N PHE A 394 16.47 17.16 -10.96
CA PHE A 394 15.51 17.42 -12.04
C PHE A 394 15.90 16.72 -13.34
N ASP A 395 17.16 16.81 -13.78
CA ASP A 395 17.61 16.15 -15.01
C ASP A 395 17.42 14.63 -14.96
N TYR A 396 17.57 14.04 -13.77
CA TYR A 396 17.40 12.61 -13.58
C TYR A 396 15.92 12.21 -13.54
N ALA A 397 15.07 13.02 -12.91
CA ALA A 397 13.62 12.80 -12.88
C ALA A 397 13.00 12.98 -14.28
N LEU A 398 13.40 14.03 -15.01
CA LEU A 398 12.92 14.31 -16.36
C LEU A 398 13.19 13.16 -17.35
N LYS A 399 14.23 12.36 -17.14
CA LYS A 399 14.50 11.15 -17.95
C LYS A 399 13.46 10.03 -17.79
N ALA A 400 12.57 10.11 -16.79
CA ALA A 400 11.46 9.17 -16.63
C ALA A 400 10.19 9.62 -17.37
N LEU A 401 10.11 10.89 -17.77
CA LEU A 401 8.86 11.50 -18.24
C LEU A 401 8.67 11.64 -19.76
N PRO A 402 9.64 11.32 -20.66
CA PRO A 402 9.46 11.53 -22.09
C PRO A 402 8.23 10.84 -22.67
N ASP A 403 7.94 9.64 -22.19
CA ASP A 403 6.82 8.81 -22.63
C ASP A 403 5.72 8.66 -21.55
N ALA A 404 5.76 9.50 -20.51
CA ALA A 404 4.83 9.39 -19.38
C ALA A 404 3.40 9.81 -19.73
N TYR A 405 3.18 10.54 -20.82
CA TYR A 405 1.86 11.02 -21.19
C TYR A 405 1.64 11.09 -22.71
N ASP A 406 0.37 10.94 -23.10
CA ASP A 406 -0.09 11.08 -24.48
C ASP A 406 -1.20 12.13 -24.58
N ILE A 407 -1.12 12.98 -25.61
CA ILE A 407 -2.13 13.98 -25.95
C ILE A 407 -2.66 13.66 -27.34
N ALA A 408 -3.94 13.31 -27.42
CA ALA A 408 -4.64 13.06 -28.68
C ALA A 408 -5.24 14.36 -29.23
N PRO A 409 -5.57 14.43 -30.53
CA PRO A 409 -6.18 15.62 -31.14
C PRO A 409 -7.43 16.10 -30.39
N ALA A 410 -7.67 17.42 -30.43
CA ALA A 410 -8.86 18.01 -29.81
C ALA A 410 -10.15 17.33 -30.30
N GLY A 411 -11.10 17.07 -29.39
CA GLY A 411 -12.34 16.37 -29.68
C GLY A 411 -12.23 14.84 -29.65
N THR A 412 -11.08 14.26 -29.36
CA THR A 412 -10.96 12.82 -29.11
C THR A 412 -11.82 12.42 -27.91
N SER A 413 -12.67 11.42 -28.09
CA SER A 413 -13.45 10.84 -26.99
C SER A 413 -12.53 10.02 -26.09
N PHE A 414 -12.58 10.27 -24.79
CA PHE A 414 -11.85 9.53 -23.78
C PHE A 414 -12.80 9.12 -22.64
N ALA A 415 -12.72 7.86 -22.24
CA ALA A 415 -13.42 7.33 -21.07
C ALA A 415 -12.40 6.80 -20.08
N PRO A 416 -12.25 7.43 -18.89
CA PRO A 416 -11.35 6.91 -17.87
C PRO A 416 -11.83 5.55 -17.37
N LEU A 417 -10.86 4.72 -16.99
CA LEU A 417 -11.17 3.47 -16.30
C LEU A 417 -11.80 3.77 -14.93
N PRO A 418 -12.78 2.96 -14.48
CA PRO A 418 -13.31 3.12 -13.14
C PRO A 418 -12.21 2.83 -12.10
N VAL A 419 -12.19 3.60 -11.02
CA VAL A 419 -11.19 3.44 -9.95
C VAL A 419 -11.29 2.04 -9.33
N VAL A 420 -12.51 1.56 -9.06
CA VAL A 420 -12.78 0.17 -8.66
C VAL A 420 -13.16 -0.62 -9.91
N ARG A 421 -12.34 -1.61 -10.24
CA ARG A 421 -12.48 -2.46 -11.46
C ARG A 421 -13.32 -3.70 -11.19
N GLU A 422 -13.14 -4.32 -10.03
CA GLU A 422 -13.80 -5.58 -9.67
C GLU A 422 -13.83 -5.76 -8.15
N ARG A 423 -14.83 -6.50 -7.64
CA ARG A 423 -14.95 -6.92 -6.25
C ARG A 423 -14.90 -8.44 -6.16
N ILE A 424 -14.09 -8.96 -5.23
CA ILE A 424 -13.92 -10.39 -4.95
C ILE A 424 -14.20 -10.63 -3.46
N ALA A 425 -15.10 -11.60 -3.16
CA ALA A 425 -15.47 -11.94 -1.78
C ALA A 425 -15.74 -13.45 -1.65
#